data_2f61071f7a6798cdeab2f4f723e29fae
#
_entry.id   2f61071f7a6798cdeab2f4f723e29fae
#
_cell.length_a   1.000
_cell.length_b   1.000
_cell.length_c   1.000
_cell.angle_alpha   90.00
_cell.angle_beta   90.00
_cell.angle_gamma   90.00
#
_symmetry.space_group_name_H-M   'P 1'
#
loop_
_entity.id
_entity.type
_entity.pdbx_description
1 polymer ?
#
loop_
_entity_poly.entity_id
_entity_poly.type
_entity_poly.pdbx_seq_one_letter_code
_entity_poly.pdbx_strand_id
1 'polypeptide(L)'
;MVSCSTEEETSAQRGDPTSTTRLPLFADLTAALAAGVLTYLVARWYAHSSATPAEPSVEVARAAGEAVRQHARLRRIVVRRLDRTVASGFLLTLALSITLLCGLALGVLALLVRRVAFIQRFDNVVAAWGYAHRSATSTKGLDAVTELGRLEIVVVLALALAVFEVIRWRERWSFLFLLTVLVGMEAIMLGVKDLVGRVRPALDPAAASLGPSFPSGHSSTSAAFYAAAALIIGRHLPRRARQIVVAASVAVAVAVAASRVLLDLHWLSDVIGGLSLGWAWFALCSVVFGGRLLRPTAGVDVAAAEAAAPLRRLRRDPQRARPELRAPRGSHR
;
A
#
# COMPACT_ATOMS: atom_id res chain seq x y z
N MET A 1 35.70 -63.86 -26.66
CA MET A 1 35.67 -63.22 -28.00
C MET A 1 34.85 -61.97 -27.83
N VAL A 2 35.57 -60.89 -27.76
CA VAL A 2 35.62 -59.69 -28.61
C VAL A 2 34.34 -58.85 -28.47
N SER A 3 34.41 -57.81 -27.66
CA SER A 3 34.88 -56.46 -27.98
C SER A 3 33.94 -55.67 -28.89
N CYS A 4 33.34 -54.64 -28.46
CA CYS A 4 33.73 -53.31 -28.97
C CYS A 4 32.86 -52.23 -28.31
N SER A 5 33.48 -51.38 -27.66
CA SER A 5 33.27 -50.00 -27.31
C SER A 5 32.61 -49.18 -28.41
N THR A 6 31.68 -48.34 -28.09
CA THR A 6 31.55 -47.01 -28.71
C THR A 6 31.16 -46.03 -27.62
N GLU A 7 32.16 -45.31 -27.14
CA GLU A 7 32.03 -44.02 -26.46
C GLU A 7 31.50 -43.01 -27.50
N GLU A 8 30.24 -42.65 -27.43
CA GLU A 8 29.76 -41.44 -28.10
C GLU A 8 29.84 -40.30 -27.11
N GLU A 9 30.83 -39.45 -27.37
CA GLU A 9 31.01 -38.13 -26.80
C GLU A 9 29.71 -37.31 -26.92
N THR A 10 28.97 -37.20 -25.86
CA THR A 10 27.99 -36.12 -25.68
C THR A 10 28.78 -34.87 -25.35
N SER A 11 29.11 -34.10 -26.36
CA SER A 11 29.54 -32.71 -26.25
C SER A 11 28.43 -31.91 -25.59
N ALA A 12 28.45 -31.90 -24.26
CA ALA A 12 27.60 -31.03 -23.47
C ALA A 12 27.94 -29.58 -23.80
N GLN A 13 27.03 -28.92 -24.50
CA GLN A 13 26.99 -27.49 -24.64
C GLN A 13 27.06 -26.85 -23.26
N ARG A 14 28.24 -26.42 -22.86
CA ARG A 14 28.44 -25.54 -21.70
C ARG A 14 27.87 -24.18 -22.04
N GLY A 15 26.56 -24.02 -21.87
CA GLY A 15 25.95 -22.72 -21.74
C GLY A 15 26.59 -21.99 -20.55
N ASP A 16 26.97 -20.75 -20.76
CA ASP A 16 27.55 -19.89 -19.73
C ASP A 16 26.64 -19.90 -18.46
N PRO A 17 27.08 -20.48 -17.34
CA PRO A 17 26.26 -20.60 -16.13
C PRO A 17 25.98 -19.24 -15.47
N THR A 18 26.61 -18.15 -15.95
CA THR A 18 26.48 -16.83 -15.35
C THR A 18 25.29 -16.03 -15.88
N SER A 19 24.78 -16.34 -17.08
CA SER A 19 23.68 -15.59 -17.72
C SER A 19 22.29 -16.02 -17.22
N THR A 20 22.07 -17.31 -16.93
CA THR A 20 20.79 -17.85 -16.47
C THR A 20 20.53 -17.61 -14.98
N THR A 21 21.61 -17.38 -14.20
CA THR A 21 21.55 -17.26 -12.73
C THR A 21 20.92 -15.96 -12.24
N ARG A 22 20.94 -14.91 -13.06
CA ARG A 22 20.51 -13.56 -12.65
C ARG A 22 19.10 -13.21 -13.03
N LEU A 23 18.49 -13.93 -14.00
CA LEU A 23 17.22 -13.57 -14.59
C LEU A 23 16.04 -13.47 -13.59
N PRO A 24 15.79 -14.46 -12.70
CA PRO A 24 14.65 -14.37 -11.79
C PRO A 24 14.83 -13.29 -10.71
N LEU A 25 16.06 -13.08 -10.22
CA LEU A 25 16.35 -12.00 -9.27
C LEU A 25 16.17 -10.62 -9.93
N PHE A 26 16.62 -10.46 -11.18
CA PHE A 26 16.38 -9.23 -11.93
C PHE A 26 14.91 -8.99 -12.22
N ALA A 27 14.13 -10.04 -12.53
CA ALA A 27 12.68 -9.94 -12.74
C ALA A 27 11.97 -9.47 -11.46
N ASP A 28 12.34 -10.00 -10.28
CA ASP A 28 11.82 -9.58 -8.99
C ASP A 28 12.17 -8.11 -8.69
N LEU A 29 13.45 -7.76 -8.83
CA LEU A 29 13.93 -6.38 -8.60
C LEU A 29 13.29 -5.39 -9.56
N THR A 30 13.14 -5.75 -10.84
CA THR A 30 12.51 -4.86 -11.83
C THR A 30 11.02 -4.69 -11.57
N ALA A 31 10.30 -5.75 -11.19
CA ALA A 31 8.90 -5.66 -10.80
C ALA A 31 8.71 -4.78 -9.56
N ALA A 32 9.54 -4.97 -8.54
CA ALA A 32 9.52 -4.17 -7.32
C ALA A 32 9.84 -2.69 -7.59
N LEU A 33 10.90 -2.42 -8.36
CA LEU A 33 11.28 -1.07 -8.75
C LEU A 33 10.18 -0.41 -9.60
N ALA A 34 9.62 -1.12 -10.59
CA ALA A 34 8.53 -0.61 -11.40
C ALA A 34 7.29 -0.27 -10.57
N ALA A 35 6.91 -1.13 -9.62
CA ALA A 35 5.81 -0.86 -8.69
C ALA A 35 6.11 0.35 -7.79
N GLY A 36 7.32 0.46 -7.26
CA GLY A 36 7.74 1.61 -6.45
C GLY A 36 7.75 2.91 -7.25
N VAL A 37 8.32 2.90 -8.46
CA VAL A 37 8.36 4.05 -9.36
C VAL A 37 6.96 4.47 -9.78
N LEU A 38 6.10 3.50 -10.16
CA LEU A 38 4.70 3.78 -10.51
C LEU A 38 3.97 4.42 -9.33
N THR A 39 4.13 3.87 -8.13
CA THR A 39 3.52 4.42 -6.91
C THR A 39 4.02 5.84 -6.63
N TYR A 40 5.32 6.08 -6.79
CA TYR A 40 5.91 7.42 -6.65
C TYR A 40 5.37 8.39 -7.69
N LEU A 41 5.29 7.99 -8.96
CA LEU A 41 4.76 8.83 -10.05
C LEU A 41 3.28 9.14 -9.85
N VAL A 42 2.47 8.15 -9.45
CA VAL A 42 1.05 8.35 -9.12
C VAL A 42 0.91 9.30 -7.94
N ALA A 43 1.67 9.08 -6.86
CA ALA A 43 1.66 9.96 -5.70
C ALA A 43 2.14 11.40 -6.05
N ARG A 44 3.12 11.53 -6.94
CA ARG A 44 3.61 12.81 -7.44
C ARG A 44 2.60 13.50 -8.36
N TRP A 45 2.02 12.77 -9.33
CA TRP A 45 0.97 13.28 -10.22
C TRP A 45 -0.23 13.78 -9.42
N TYR A 46 -0.70 12.97 -8.49
CA TYR A 46 -1.78 13.34 -7.59
C TYR A 46 -1.44 14.59 -6.77
N ALA A 47 -0.20 14.72 -6.37
CA ALA A 47 0.32 15.87 -5.65
C ALA A 47 0.31 17.17 -6.49
N HIS A 48 0.52 17.09 -7.81
CA HIS A 48 0.53 18.23 -8.72
C HIS A 48 -0.88 18.57 -9.22
N SER A 49 -1.72 17.57 -9.49
CA SER A 49 -3.11 17.77 -9.90
C SER A 49 -3.99 18.37 -8.79
N SER A 50 -3.51 18.36 -7.54
CA SER A 50 -4.19 19.01 -6.41
C SER A 50 -3.92 20.52 -6.33
N ALA A 51 -3.07 21.08 -7.21
CA ALA A 51 -2.64 22.48 -7.14
C ALA A 51 -3.49 23.46 -7.98
N THR A 52 -4.37 22.96 -8.86
CA THR A 52 -5.31 23.79 -9.62
C THR A 52 -6.72 23.21 -9.51
N PRO A 53 -7.70 23.94 -8.97
CA PRO A 53 -9.10 23.58 -9.14
C PRO A 53 -9.46 23.80 -10.62
N ALA A 54 -9.53 22.71 -11.40
CA ALA A 54 -10.23 22.77 -12.66
C ALA A 54 -11.71 22.97 -12.32
N GLU A 55 -12.28 24.08 -12.73
CA GLU A 55 -13.74 24.29 -12.68
C GLU A 55 -14.39 23.14 -13.47
N PRO A 56 -15.30 22.37 -12.87
CA PRO A 56 -16.03 21.35 -13.62
C PRO A 56 -16.82 22.08 -14.71
N SER A 57 -16.73 21.59 -15.94
CA SER A 57 -17.50 22.14 -17.07
C SER A 57 -18.97 22.22 -16.65
N VAL A 58 -19.60 23.35 -16.93
CA VAL A 58 -20.94 23.74 -16.49
C VAL A 58 -22.02 22.68 -16.84
N GLU A 59 -21.81 21.87 -17.87
CA GLU A 59 -22.72 20.82 -18.30
C GLU A 59 -22.71 19.58 -17.39
N VAL A 60 -21.54 19.13 -16.93
CA VAL A 60 -21.43 18.00 -15.97
C VAL A 60 -21.99 18.41 -14.62
N ALA A 61 -21.79 19.67 -14.23
CA ALA A 61 -22.36 20.21 -13.00
C ALA A 61 -23.90 20.36 -13.07
N ARG A 62 -24.49 20.63 -14.25
CA ARG A 62 -25.95 20.67 -14.44
C ARG A 62 -26.60 19.29 -14.39
N ALA A 63 -26.08 18.30 -15.10
CA ALA A 63 -26.61 16.95 -15.12
C ALA A 63 -26.50 16.27 -13.74
N ALA A 64 -25.37 16.44 -13.03
CA ALA A 64 -25.23 16.00 -11.65
C ALA A 64 -26.13 16.81 -10.69
N GLY A 65 -26.37 18.08 -10.96
CA GLY A 65 -27.20 18.96 -10.14
C GLY A 65 -28.70 18.62 -10.19
N GLU A 66 -29.22 18.07 -11.27
CA GLU A 66 -30.62 17.66 -11.41
C GLU A 66 -30.91 16.33 -10.72
N ALA A 67 -30.02 15.34 -10.86
CA ALA A 67 -30.14 14.07 -10.17
C ALA A 67 -29.99 14.19 -8.63
N VAL A 68 -29.28 15.21 -8.16
CA VAL A 68 -28.95 15.43 -6.74
C VAL A 68 -29.92 16.36 -6.03
N ARG A 69 -30.75 17.14 -6.74
CA ARG A 69 -31.75 18.02 -6.10
C ARG A 69 -32.81 17.28 -5.31
N GLN A 70 -33.09 16.02 -5.66
CA GLN A 70 -34.08 15.20 -4.93
C GLN A 70 -33.58 14.67 -3.58
N HIS A 71 -32.29 14.72 -3.29
CA HIS A 71 -31.71 14.18 -2.05
C HIS A 71 -30.76 15.16 -1.36
N ALA A 72 -31.27 16.27 -0.89
CA ALA A 72 -30.48 17.35 -0.24
C ALA A 72 -29.62 16.88 0.96
N ARG A 73 -29.95 15.76 1.61
CA ARG A 73 -29.13 15.13 2.66
C ARG A 73 -27.93 14.40 2.08
N LEU A 74 -28.12 13.59 1.01
CA LEU A 74 -27.05 12.89 0.31
C LEU A 74 -26.06 13.87 -0.33
N ARG A 75 -26.56 14.95 -0.96
CA ARG A 75 -25.71 16.02 -1.50
C ARG A 75 -24.81 16.65 -0.44
N ARG A 76 -25.34 16.99 0.74
CA ARG A 76 -24.53 17.56 1.83
C ARG A 76 -23.46 16.59 2.33
N ILE A 77 -23.76 15.30 2.39
CA ILE A 77 -22.81 14.26 2.79
C ILE A 77 -21.75 14.06 1.70
N VAL A 78 -22.15 13.95 0.43
CA VAL A 78 -21.24 13.74 -0.71
C VAL A 78 -20.34 14.95 -0.93
N VAL A 79 -20.89 16.19 -0.93
CA VAL A 79 -20.10 17.42 -1.11
C VAL A 79 -19.12 17.61 0.07
N ARG A 80 -19.54 17.36 1.32
CA ARG A 80 -18.62 17.40 2.47
C ARG A 80 -17.54 16.32 2.42
N ARG A 81 -17.82 15.15 1.83
CA ARG A 81 -16.84 14.07 1.71
C ARG A 81 -15.89 14.24 0.53
N LEU A 82 -16.31 14.92 -0.53
CA LEU A 82 -15.49 15.25 -1.70
C LEU A 82 -14.81 16.60 -1.56
N ASP A 83 -15.14 17.38 -0.52
CA ASP A 83 -14.49 18.66 -0.27
C ASP A 83 -13.05 18.41 0.21
N ARG A 84 -12.10 18.73 -0.65
CA ARG A 84 -10.65 18.60 -0.41
C ARG A 84 -10.16 19.49 0.74
N THR A 85 -10.92 20.47 1.15
CA THR A 85 -10.61 21.33 2.30
C THR A 85 -10.82 20.59 3.63
N VAL A 86 -11.64 19.52 3.63
CA VAL A 86 -11.81 18.59 4.76
C VAL A 86 -10.96 17.37 4.49
N ALA A 87 -9.65 17.45 4.75
CA ALA A 87 -8.67 16.37 4.52
C ALA A 87 -9.12 14.99 5.07
N SER A 88 -9.90 14.97 6.15
CA SER A 88 -10.46 13.75 6.75
C SER A 88 -11.50 13.05 5.85
N GLY A 89 -12.34 13.79 5.13
CA GLY A 89 -13.38 13.21 4.27
C GLY A 89 -12.80 12.52 3.04
N PHE A 90 -11.79 13.12 2.42
CA PHE A 90 -11.10 12.58 1.27
C PHE A 90 -10.33 11.29 1.61
N LEU A 91 -9.53 11.30 2.70
CA LEU A 91 -8.79 10.13 3.16
C LEU A 91 -9.71 8.96 3.51
N LEU A 92 -10.86 9.24 4.14
CA LEU A 92 -11.88 8.23 4.41
C LEU A 92 -12.44 7.63 3.12
N THR A 93 -12.79 8.47 2.13
CA THR A 93 -13.31 8.00 0.84
C THR A 93 -12.28 7.15 0.10
N LEU A 94 -11.01 7.58 0.08
CA LEU A 94 -9.91 6.83 -0.53
C LEU A 94 -9.70 5.48 0.15
N ALA A 95 -9.65 5.45 1.48
CA ALA A 95 -9.48 4.21 2.23
C ALA A 95 -10.65 3.24 2.03
N LEU A 96 -11.90 3.72 2.05
CA LEU A 96 -13.09 2.91 1.76
C LEU A 96 -13.09 2.39 0.32
N SER A 97 -12.66 3.21 -0.65
CA SER A 97 -12.52 2.79 -2.04
C SER A 97 -11.46 1.70 -2.19
N ILE A 98 -10.30 1.84 -1.56
CA ILE A 98 -9.26 0.81 -1.54
C ILE A 98 -9.79 -0.48 -0.92
N THR A 99 -10.44 -0.39 0.25
CA THR A 99 -11.03 -1.55 0.93
C THR A 99 -12.05 -2.27 0.04
N LEU A 100 -12.94 -1.52 -0.60
CA LEU A 100 -13.97 -2.09 -1.48
C LEU A 100 -13.37 -2.73 -2.73
N LEU A 101 -12.47 -2.02 -3.43
CA LEU A 101 -11.86 -2.52 -4.67
C LEU A 101 -10.96 -3.74 -4.39
N CYS A 102 -10.12 -3.67 -3.37
CA CYS A 102 -9.25 -4.80 -3.02
C CYS A 102 -10.05 -5.99 -2.45
N GLY A 103 -11.09 -5.73 -1.65
CA GLY A 103 -12.00 -6.77 -1.15
C GLY A 103 -12.78 -7.44 -2.28
N LEU A 104 -13.28 -6.67 -3.24
CA LEU A 104 -13.93 -7.19 -4.45
C LEU A 104 -12.95 -8.01 -5.29
N ALA A 105 -11.74 -7.50 -5.53
CA ALA A 105 -10.69 -8.20 -6.26
C ALA A 105 -10.35 -9.54 -5.60
N LEU A 106 -10.20 -9.55 -4.27
CA LEU A 106 -9.95 -10.78 -3.49
C LEU A 106 -11.12 -11.78 -3.64
N GLY A 107 -12.36 -11.33 -3.48
CA GLY A 107 -13.55 -12.18 -3.59
C GLY A 107 -13.71 -12.78 -5.00
N VAL A 108 -13.58 -11.95 -6.03
CA VAL A 108 -13.59 -12.38 -7.43
C VAL A 108 -12.46 -13.37 -7.69
N LEU A 109 -11.25 -13.07 -7.26
CA LEU A 109 -10.09 -13.94 -7.46
C LEU A 109 -10.26 -15.27 -6.74
N ALA A 110 -10.78 -15.29 -5.51
CA ALA A 110 -11.09 -16.52 -4.77
C ALA A 110 -12.10 -17.42 -5.49
N LEU A 111 -13.10 -16.82 -6.16
CA LEU A 111 -14.06 -17.55 -6.99
C LEU A 111 -13.43 -18.07 -8.29
N LEU A 112 -12.65 -17.22 -8.99
CA LEU A 112 -12.01 -17.57 -10.25
C LEU A 112 -10.99 -18.69 -10.08
N VAL A 113 -10.17 -18.64 -9.04
CA VAL A 113 -9.16 -19.64 -8.72
C VAL A 113 -9.78 -21.04 -8.51
N ARG A 114 -11.02 -21.10 -8.01
CA ARG A 114 -11.76 -22.37 -7.79
C ARG A 114 -12.50 -22.87 -9.02
N ARG A 115 -12.85 -22.00 -9.97
CA ARG A 115 -13.83 -22.28 -11.03
C ARG A 115 -13.30 -22.13 -12.46
N VAL A 116 -12.19 -21.39 -12.67
CA VAL A 116 -11.77 -20.97 -14.01
C VAL A 116 -10.44 -21.59 -14.39
N ALA A 117 -10.47 -22.53 -15.33
CA ALA A 117 -9.29 -23.23 -15.83
C ALA A 117 -8.24 -22.28 -16.46
N PHE A 118 -8.63 -21.12 -16.97
CA PHE A 118 -7.70 -20.13 -17.53
C PHE A 118 -6.74 -19.60 -16.47
N ILE A 119 -7.25 -19.24 -15.27
CA ILE A 119 -6.40 -18.76 -14.17
C ILE A 119 -5.39 -19.83 -13.77
N GLN A 120 -5.85 -21.08 -13.65
CA GLN A 120 -4.97 -22.21 -13.34
C GLN A 120 -3.88 -22.41 -14.38
N ARG A 121 -4.22 -22.29 -15.68
CA ARG A 121 -3.23 -22.40 -16.76
C ARG A 121 -2.20 -21.28 -16.68
N PHE A 122 -2.63 -20.04 -16.42
CA PHE A 122 -1.74 -18.90 -16.30
C PHE A 122 -0.80 -19.05 -15.10
N ASP A 123 -1.33 -19.44 -13.94
CA ASP A 123 -0.55 -19.73 -12.74
C ASP A 123 0.50 -20.83 -13.01
N ASN A 124 0.11 -21.92 -13.71
CA ASN A 124 1.03 -23.00 -14.06
C ASN A 124 2.17 -22.53 -14.98
N VAL A 125 1.88 -21.68 -15.98
CA VAL A 125 2.91 -21.14 -16.87
C VAL A 125 3.92 -20.29 -16.09
N VAL A 126 3.45 -19.43 -15.19
CA VAL A 126 4.31 -18.57 -14.37
C VAL A 126 5.14 -19.40 -13.40
N ALA A 127 4.55 -20.38 -12.73
CA ALA A 127 5.26 -21.28 -11.82
C ALA A 127 6.34 -22.10 -12.55
N ALA A 128 5.99 -22.69 -13.72
CA ALA A 128 6.93 -23.45 -14.53
C ALA A 128 8.08 -22.57 -15.03
N TRP A 129 7.79 -21.31 -15.42
CA TRP A 129 8.84 -20.36 -15.80
C TRP A 129 9.78 -20.05 -14.64
N GLY A 130 9.25 -19.75 -13.44
CA GLY A 130 10.04 -19.48 -12.23
C GLY A 130 10.93 -20.68 -11.87
N TYR A 131 10.37 -21.90 -11.91
CA TYR A 131 11.10 -23.12 -11.63
C TYR A 131 12.24 -23.36 -12.65
N ALA A 132 11.98 -23.21 -13.94
CA ALA A 132 12.97 -23.42 -15.00
C ALA A 132 14.16 -22.45 -14.94
N HIS A 133 13.97 -21.24 -14.40
CA HIS A 133 15.01 -20.21 -14.29
C HIS A 133 15.64 -20.14 -12.89
N ARG A 134 15.37 -21.09 -12.03
CA ARG A 134 15.90 -21.14 -10.67
C ARG A 134 17.37 -21.57 -10.68
N SER A 135 18.19 -20.90 -9.87
CA SER A 135 19.58 -21.25 -9.60
C SER A 135 19.88 -21.10 -8.12
N ALA A 136 20.96 -21.70 -7.64
CA ALA A 136 21.35 -21.62 -6.24
C ALA A 136 21.58 -20.16 -5.76
N THR A 137 22.12 -19.30 -6.61
CA THR A 137 22.36 -17.88 -6.27
C THR A 137 21.06 -17.08 -6.27
N SER A 138 20.18 -17.27 -7.27
CA SER A 138 18.90 -16.58 -7.30
C SER A 138 18.01 -17.00 -6.14
N THR A 139 17.98 -18.30 -5.81
CA THR A 139 17.22 -18.81 -4.66
C THR A 139 17.65 -18.16 -3.36
N LYS A 140 18.96 -18.08 -3.06
CA LYS A 140 19.45 -17.40 -1.85
C LYS A 140 19.06 -15.91 -1.81
N GLY A 141 19.10 -15.21 -2.96
CA GLY A 141 18.65 -13.82 -3.04
C GLY A 141 17.15 -13.66 -2.79
N LEU A 142 16.34 -14.53 -3.39
CA LEU A 142 14.88 -14.54 -3.21
C LEU A 142 14.48 -14.93 -1.78
N ASP A 143 15.23 -15.87 -1.16
CA ASP A 143 15.04 -16.25 0.26
C ASP A 143 15.31 -15.06 1.17
N ALA A 144 16.37 -14.28 0.92
CA ALA A 144 16.63 -13.07 1.68
C ALA A 144 15.53 -12.01 1.54
N VAL A 145 14.97 -11.86 0.33
CA VAL A 145 13.84 -10.94 0.08
C VAL A 145 12.58 -11.43 0.78
N THR A 146 12.27 -12.73 0.71
CA THR A 146 11.03 -13.29 1.30
C THR A 146 11.03 -13.21 2.83
N GLU A 147 12.20 -13.22 3.49
CA GLU A 147 12.31 -13.04 4.95
C GLU A 147 11.70 -11.70 5.42
N LEU A 148 11.74 -10.66 4.60
CA LEU A 148 11.10 -9.38 4.92
C LEU A 148 9.56 -9.48 5.05
N GLY A 149 8.95 -10.54 4.54
CA GLY A 149 7.51 -10.82 4.69
C GLY A 149 7.20 -11.89 5.74
N ARG A 150 8.22 -12.44 6.40
CA ARG A 150 8.05 -13.43 7.44
C ARG A 150 7.47 -12.80 8.70
N LEU A 151 6.47 -13.47 9.29
CA LEU A 151 5.72 -12.89 10.40
C LEU A 151 6.62 -12.50 11.57
N GLU A 152 7.61 -13.34 11.91
CA GLU A 152 8.53 -13.07 13.01
C GLU A 152 9.37 -11.81 12.79
N ILE A 153 9.88 -11.62 11.56
CA ILE A 153 10.64 -10.43 11.20
C ILE A 153 9.73 -9.19 11.23
N VAL A 154 8.53 -9.30 10.66
CA VAL A 154 7.56 -8.21 10.65
C VAL A 154 7.14 -7.82 12.06
N VAL A 155 6.94 -8.79 12.96
CA VAL A 155 6.63 -8.52 14.38
C VAL A 155 7.77 -7.77 15.07
N VAL A 156 9.02 -8.18 14.85
CA VAL A 156 10.19 -7.49 15.41
C VAL A 156 10.27 -6.04 14.89
N LEU A 157 10.08 -5.83 13.58
CA LEU A 157 10.08 -4.50 12.98
C LEU A 157 8.91 -3.64 13.50
N ALA A 158 7.73 -4.23 13.67
CA ALA A 158 6.56 -3.53 14.20
C ALA A 158 6.76 -3.11 15.67
N LEU A 159 7.34 -3.99 16.49
CA LEU A 159 7.68 -3.68 17.88
C LEU A 159 8.73 -2.58 17.94
N ALA A 160 9.79 -2.67 17.15
CA ALA A 160 10.83 -1.65 17.09
C ALA A 160 10.25 -0.27 16.70
N LEU A 161 9.38 -0.24 15.67
CA LEU A 161 8.70 0.99 15.26
C LEU A 161 7.77 1.52 16.36
N ALA A 162 6.98 0.65 17.00
CA ALA A 162 6.07 1.05 18.06
C ALA A 162 6.82 1.61 19.29
N VAL A 163 7.91 0.96 19.70
CA VAL A 163 8.78 1.42 20.79
C VAL A 163 9.41 2.78 20.45
N PHE A 164 9.92 2.91 19.21
CA PHE A 164 10.48 4.19 18.73
C PHE A 164 9.44 5.32 18.80
N GLU A 165 8.21 5.08 18.35
CA GLU A 165 7.12 6.07 18.40
C GLU A 165 6.76 6.47 19.85
N VAL A 166 6.72 5.49 20.75
CA VAL A 166 6.44 5.76 22.18
C VAL A 166 7.55 6.56 22.83
N ILE A 167 8.82 6.20 22.59
CA ILE A 167 9.98 6.89 23.19
C ILE A 167 10.14 8.29 22.60
N ARG A 168 10.09 8.42 21.26
CA ARG A 168 10.43 9.68 20.56
C ARG A 168 9.29 10.68 20.54
N TRP A 169 8.03 10.19 20.43
CA TRP A 169 6.84 11.02 20.22
C TRP A 169 5.77 10.85 21.28
N ARG A 170 5.97 9.93 22.25
CA ARG A 170 4.98 9.53 23.28
C ARG A 170 3.64 9.09 22.69
N GLU A 171 3.67 8.51 21.50
CA GLU A 171 2.47 8.13 20.74
C GLU A 171 2.15 6.62 20.89
N ARG A 172 1.26 6.33 21.84
CA ARG A 172 0.83 4.94 22.15
C ARG A 172 -0.16 4.34 21.14
N TRP A 173 -0.85 5.19 20.38
CA TRP A 173 -1.83 4.70 19.40
C TRP A 173 -1.17 3.96 18.23
N SER A 174 0.07 4.26 17.91
CA SER A 174 0.86 3.53 16.91
C SER A 174 1.03 2.06 17.28
N PHE A 175 1.25 1.75 18.56
CA PHE A 175 1.32 0.36 19.05
C PHE A 175 0.00 -0.38 18.81
N LEU A 176 -1.13 0.19 19.26
CA LEU A 176 -2.45 -0.42 19.09
C LEU A 176 -2.83 -0.59 17.60
N PHE A 177 -2.47 0.38 16.78
CA PHE A 177 -2.68 0.32 15.33
C PHE A 177 -1.90 -0.84 14.71
N LEU A 178 -0.58 -0.94 14.96
CA LEU A 178 0.26 -2.02 14.43
C LEU A 178 -0.20 -3.39 14.96
N LEU A 179 -0.55 -3.49 16.22
CA LEU A 179 -1.11 -4.71 16.82
C LEU A 179 -2.39 -5.14 16.09
N THR A 180 -3.33 -4.20 15.88
CA THR A 180 -4.58 -4.48 15.15
C THR A 180 -4.31 -4.88 13.72
N VAL A 181 -3.38 -4.21 13.04
CA VAL A 181 -3.00 -4.55 11.66
C VAL A 181 -2.46 -5.96 11.58
N LEU A 182 -1.53 -6.35 12.45
CA LEU A 182 -0.90 -7.68 12.38
C LEU A 182 -1.82 -8.80 12.86
N VAL A 183 -2.40 -8.68 14.05
CA VAL A 183 -3.26 -9.74 14.62
C VAL A 183 -4.51 -9.94 13.76
N GLY A 184 -5.14 -8.85 13.33
CA GLY A 184 -6.31 -8.94 12.46
C GLY A 184 -5.98 -9.49 11.09
N MET A 185 -4.80 -9.15 10.53
CA MET A 185 -4.34 -9.69 9.25
C MET A 185 -4.19 -11.20 9.31
N GLU A 186 -3.49 -11.71 10.34
CA GLU A 186 -3.29 -13.15 10.52
C GLU A 186 -4.63 -13.88 10.70
N ALA A 187 -5.53 -13.35 11.54
CA ALA A 187 -6.84 -13.95 11.78
C ALA A 187 -7.67 -14.06 10.48
N ILE A 188 -7.73 -12.97 9.69
CA ILE A 188 -8.47 -12.96 8.44
C ILE A 188 -7.82 -13.89 7.40
N MET A 189 -6.50 -13.86 7.29
CA MET A 189 -5.73 -14.69 6.36
C MET A 189 -5.97 -16.18 6.64
N LEU A 190 -5.94 -16.61 7.90
CA LEU A 190 -6.24 -18.00 8.28
C LEU A 190 -7.67 -18.37 7.91
N GLY A 191 -8.66 -17.53 8.22
CA GLY A 191 -10.07 -17.78 7.85
C GLY A 191 -10.26 -17.90 6.34
N VAL A 192 -9.61 -17.06 5.53
CA VAL A 192 -9.70 -17.15 4.06
C VAL A 192 -9.00 -18.40 3.54
N LYS A 193 -7.86 -18.81 4.12
CA LYS A 193 -7.17 -20.06 3.76
C LYS A 193 -8.05 -21.28 3.97
N ASP A 194 -8.72 -21.35 5.10
CA ASP A 194 -9.62 -22.48 5.42
C ASP A 194 -10.84 -22.52 4.49
N LEU A 195 -11.40 -21.36 4.15
CA LEU A 195 -12.53 -21.25 3.23
C LEU A 195 -12.18 -21.64 1.79
N VAL A 196 -10.99 -21.27 1.31
CA VAL A 196 -10.61 -21.49 -0.09
C VAL A 196 -9.97 -22.87 -0.27
N GLY A 197 -9.12 -23.32 0.65
CA GLY A 197 -8.52 -24.66 0.67
C GLY A 197 -7.68 -25.00 -0.57
N ARG A 198 -7.04 -24.00 -1.22
CA ARG A 198 -6.31 -24.20 -2.48
C ARG A 198 -5.00 -24.94 -2.26
N VAL A 199 -4.71 -25.92 -3.14
CA VAL A 199 -3.45 -26.67 -3.15
C VAL A 199 -2.31 -25.80 -3.72
N ARG A 200 -1.11 -25.97 -3.16
CA ARG A 200 0.11 -25.25 -3.62
C ARG A 200 0.64 -25.79 -4.95
N PRO A 201 1.56 -25.06 -5.63
CA PRO A 201 2.33 -25.61 -6.74
C PRO A 201 2.99 -26.93 -6.34
N ALA A 202 2.94 -27.92 -7.23
CA ALA A 202 3.44 -29.27 -6.95
C ALA A 202 4.88 -29.51 -7.48
N LEU A 203 5.55 -28.46 -7.98
CA LEU A 203 6.89 -28.57 -8.55
C LEU A 203 7.97 -28.78 -7.48
N ASP A 204 7.73 -28.27 -6.26
CA ASP A 204 8.57 -28.51 -5.09
C ASP A 204 7.79 -29.31 -4.03
N PRO A 205 8.16 -30.59 -3.76
CA PRO A 205 7.46 -31.43 -2.78
C PRO A 205 7.45 -30.85 -1.36
N ALA A 206 8.47 -30.06 -0.98
CA ALA A 206 8.52 -29.41 0.33
C ALA A 206 7.43 -28.34 0.48
N ALA A 207 7.04 -27.68 -0.60
CA ALA A 207 5.99 -26.67 -0.59
C ALA A 207 4.60 -27.29 -0.31
N ALA A 208 4.36 -28.53 -0.74
CA ALA A 208 3.08 -29.22 -0.58
C ALA A 208 2.68 -29.43 0.90
N SER A 209 3.66 -29.57 1.80
CA SER A 209 3.44 -29.77 3.23
C SER A 209 3.01 -28.51 4.00
N LEU A 210 3.08 -27.32 3.38
CA LEU A 210 2.85 -26.03 4.05
C LEU A 210 1.36 -25.62 4.17
N GLY A 211 0.41 -26.52 3.87
CA GLY A 211 -1.03 -26.24 3.94
C GLY A 211 -1.56 -25.36 2.80
N PRO A 212 -2.78 -24.79 2.93
CA PRO A 212 -3.45 -24.06 1.85
C PRO A 212 -2.63 -22.90 1.28
N SER A 213 -2.68 -22.75 -0.07
CA SER A 213 -1.87 -21.75 -0.77
C SER A 213 -2.50 -20.37 -0.79
N PHE A 214 -3.82 -20.25 -0.96
CA PHE A 214 -4.53 -18.99 -1.14
C PHE A 214 -5.15 -18.47 0.15
N PRO A 215 -4.99 -17.20 0.47
CA PRO A 215 -4.05 -16.24 -0.10
C PRO A 215 -2.63 -16.42 0.48
N SER A 216 -1.62 -15.79 -0.15
CA SER A 216 -0.24 -15.81 0.35
C SER A 216 -0.09 -15.00 1.63
N GLY A 217 0.31 -15.67 2.74
CA GLY A 217 0.53 -15.02 4.04
C GLY A 217 1.64 -13.96 4.00
N HIS A 218 2.82 -14.29 3.44
CA HIS A 218 3.93 -13.33 3.30
C HIS A 218 3.50 -12.07 2.53
N SER A 219 2.73 -12.23 1.45
CA SER A 219 2.25 -11.10 0.65
C SER A 219 1.23 -10.26 1.43
N SER A 220 0.31 -10.90 2.17
CA SER A 220 -0.71 -10.18 2.97
C SER A 220 -0.07 -9.41 4.12
N THR A 221 0.80 -10.08 4.89
CA THR A 221 1.46 -9.50 6.05
C THR A 221 2.39 -8.36 5.66
N SER A 222 3.20 -8.54 4.59
CA SER A 222 4.06 -7.46 4.10
C SER A 222 3.26 -6.27 3.56
N ALA A 223 2.22 -6.49 2.77
CA ALA A 223 1.38 -5.42 2.25
C ALA A 223 0.72 -4.60 3.38
N ALA A 224 0.17 -5.26 4.39
CA ALA A 224 -0.46 -4.60 5.53
C ALA A 224 0.56 -3.85 6.40
N PHE A 225 1.66 -4.51 6.76
CA PHE A 225 2.66 -3.94 7.66
C PHE A 225 3.42 -2.77 7.04
N TYR A 226 3.98 -2.94 5.82
CA TYR A 226 4.78 -1.87 5.21
C TYR A 226 3.94 -0.64 4.88
N ALA A 227 2.67 -0.80 4.52
CA ALA A 227 1.75 0.32 4.35
C ALA A 227 1.47 1.03 5.70
N ALA A 228 1.27 0.26 6.78
CA ALA A 228 1.10 0.81 8.13
C ALA A 228 2.34 1.55 8.63
N ALA A 229 3.53 0.97 8.42
CA ALA A 229 4.81 1.59 8.75
C ALA A 229 5.02 2.89 7.95
N ALA A 230 4.71 2.88 6.64
CA ALA A 230 4.80 4.07 5.79
C ALA A 230 3.84 5.19 6.25
N LEU A 231 2.65 4.86 6.74
CA LEU A 231 1.72 5.83 7.32
C LEU A 231 2.30 6.45 8.60
N ILE A 232 2.80 5.61 9.52
CA ILE A 232 3.36 6.05 10.80
C ILE A 232 4.61 6.91 10.57
N ILE A 233 5.57 6.45 9.79
CA ILE A 233 6.80 7.19 9.51
C ILE A 233 6.50 8.45 8.69
N GLY A 234 5.65 8.32 7.67
CA GLY A 234 5.32 9.39 6.74
C GLY A 234 4.65 10.62 7.37
N ARG A 235 3.97 10.46 8.52
CA ARG A 235 3.35 11.59 9.23
C ARG A 235 4.37 12.62 9.76
N HIS A 236 5.61 12.16 10.00
CA HIS A 236 6.69 13.00 10.51
C HIS A 236 7.60 13.56 9.41
N LEU A 237 7.35 13.21 8.14
CA LEU A 237 8.21 13.53 7.02
C LEU A 237 7.61 14.62 6.11
N PRO A 238 8.47 15.44 5.48
CA PRO A 238 8.04 16.34 4.44
C PRO A 238 7.49 15.56 3.23
N ARG A 239 6.66 16.22 2.41
CA ARG A 239 5.87 15.59 1.35
C ARG A 239 6.69 14.69 0.42
N ARG A 240 7.89 15.14 -0.02
CA ARG A 240 8.75 14.36 -0.92
C ARG A 240 9.26 13.06 -0.26
N ALA A 241 9.76 13.17 0.97
CA ALA A 241 10.25 12.01 1.71
C ALA A 241 9.12 11.02 2.02
N ARG A 242 7.92 11.50 2.35
CA ARG A 242 6.73 10.65 2.53
C ARG A 242 6.36 9.88 1.26
N GLN A 243 6.43 10.51 0.08
CA GLN A 243 6.17 9.83 -1.20
C GLN A 243 7.18 8.72 -1.47
N ILE A 244 8.46 8.96 -1.14
CA ILE A 244 9.52 7.95 -1.28
C ILE A 244 9.27 6.77 -0.32
N VAL A 245 8.93 7.03 0.94
CA VAL A 245 8.62 5.98 1.93
C VAL A 245 7.42 5.14 1.49
N VAL A 246 6.35 5.76 0.98
CA VAL A 246 5.19 5.04 0.43
C VAL A 246 5.59 4.19 -0.78
N ALA A 247 6.36 4.74 -1.72
CA ALA A 247 6.83 4.00 -2.89
C ALA A 247 7.74 2.81 -2.49
N ALA A 248 8.64 3.01 -1.54
CA ALA A 248 9.51 1.96 -1.01
C ALA A 248 8.70 0.86 -0.31
N SER A 249 7.66 1.21 0.46
CA SER A 249 6.80 0.23 1.11
C SER A 249 6.07 -0.67 0.13
N VAL A 250 5.55 -0.09 -0.96
CA VAL A 250 4.93 -0.87 -2.05
C VAL A 250 5.96 -1.74 -2.76
N ALA A 251 7.15 -1.20 -3.06
CA ALA A 251 8.22 -1.96 -3.71
C ALA A 251 8.63 -3.18 -2.88
N VAL A 252 8.80 -3.03 -1.56
CA VAL A 252 9.14 -4.15 -0.66
C VAL A 252 8.01 -5.19 -0.63
N ALA A 253 6.75 -4.77 -0.50
CA ALA A 253 5.61 -5.70 -0.49
C ALA A 253 5.50 -6.50 -1.81
N VAL A 254 5.72 -5.84 -2.96
CA VAL A 254 5.72 -6.47 -4.28
C VAL A 254 6.93 -7.40 -4.45
N ALA A 255 8.12 -7.00 -3.99
CA ALA A 255 9.31 -7.86 -4.02
C ALA A 255 9.10 -9.14 -3.21
N VAL A 256 8.57 -9.03 -1.98
CA VAL A 256 8.21 -10.19 -1.16
C VAL A 256 7.16 -11.06 -1.88
N ALA A 257 6.14 -10.46 -2.49
CA ALA A 257 5.12 -11.20 -3.22
C ALA A 257 5.70 -11.95 -4.43
N ALA A 258 6.54 -11.29 -5.24
CA ALA A 258 7.19 -11.88 -6.41
C ALA A 258 8.17 -13.00 -6.02
N SER A 259 8.93 -12.83 -4.91
CA SER A 259 9.81 -13.89 -4.43
C SER A 259 9.05 -15.19 -4.08
N ARG A 260 7.80 -15.10 -3.58
CA ARG A 260 6.98 -16.29 -3.27
C ARG A 260 6.58 -17.07 -4.51
N VAL A 261 6.36 -16.38 -5.63
CA VAL A 261 6.07 -17.01 -6.93
C VAL A 261 7.33 -17.63 -7.52
N LEU A 262 8.44 -16.90 -7.51
CA LEU A 262 9.72 -17.34 -8.08
C LEU A 262 10.38 -18.48 -7.28
N LEU A 263 10.06 -18.59 -5.99
CA LEU A 263 10.45 -19.72 -5.14
C LEU A 263 9.49 -20.93 -5.25
N ASP A 264 8.46 -20.86 -6.10
CA ASP A 264 7.46 -21.91 -6.33
C ASP A 264 6.66 -22.31 -5.05
N LEU A 265 6.51 -21.36 -4.13
CA LEU A 265 5.79 -21.57 -2.87
C LEU A 265 4.32 -21.18 -2.96
N HIS A 266 3.98 -20.30 -3.93
CA HIS A 266 2.64 -19.78 -4.16
C HIS A 266 2.38 -19.52 -5.66
N TRP A 267 1.13 -19.65 -6.05
CA TRP A 267 0.66 -19.23 -7.37
C TRP A 267 0.68 -17.70 -7.50
N LEU A 268 0.79 -17.18 -8.73
CA LEU A 268 0.73 -15.73 -8.96
C LEU A 268 -0.59 -15.14 -8.42
N SER A 269 -1.71 -15.81 -8.65
CA SER A 269 -3.01 -15.38 -8.12
C SER A 269 -3.07 -15.39 -6.59
N ASP A 270 -2.34 -16.28 -5.87
CA ASP A 270 -2.27 -16.29 -4.41
C ASP A 270 -1.60 -15.02 -3.87
N VAL A 271 -0.53 -14.56 -4.53
CA VAL A 271 0.18 -13.36 -4.08
C VAL A 271 -0.58 -12.08 -4.42
N ILE A 272 -1.28 -12.04 -5.56
CA ILE A 272 -2.19 -10.92 -5.90
C ILE A 272 -3.32 -10.84 -4.88
N GLY A 273 -3.93 -11.99 -4.54
CA GLY A 273 -4.94 -12.07 -3.49
C GLY A 273 -4.41 -11.62 -2.13
N GLY A 274 -3.18 -12.04 -1.79
CA GLY A 274 -2.51 -11.64 -0.56
C GLY A 274 -2.25 -10.14 -0.48
N LEU A 275 -1.68 -9.52 -1.52
CA LEU A 275 -1.48 -8.07 -1.59
C LEU A 275 -2.80 -7.31 -1.46
N SER A 276 -3.84 -7.75 -2.18
CA SER A 276 -5.17 -7.14 -2.13
C SER A 276 -5.76 -7.21 -0.71
N LEU A 277 -5.66 -8.35 -0.06
CA LEU A 277 -6.13 -8.54 1.31
C LEU A 277 -5.38 -7.64 2.29
N GLY A 278 -4.05 -7.60 2.20
CA GLY A 278 -3.21 -6.79 3.09
C GLY A 278 -3.51 -5.30 2.97
N TRP A 279 -3.61 -4.76 1.75
CA TRP A 279 -3.93 -3.35 1.54
C TRP A 279 -5.38 -3.00 1.92
N ALA A 280 -6.35 -3.89 1.67
CA ALA A 280 -7.73 -3.70 2.12
C ALA A 280 -7.82 -3.59 3.64
N TRP A 281 -7.17 -4.52 4.35
CA TRP A 281 -7.15 -4.54 5.80
C TRP A 281 -6.44 -3.32 6.39
N PHE A 282 -5.26 -2.96 5.85
CA PHE A 282 -4.57 -1.72 6.23
C PHE A 282 -5.46 -0.50 6.04
N ALA A 283 -6.13 -0.38 4.88
CA ALA A 283 -7.01 0.77 4.61
C ALA A 283 -8.16 0.84 5.61
N LEU A 284 -8.78 -0.28 5.96
CA LEU A 284 -9.83 -0.36 6.97
C LEU A 284 -9.32 0.07 8.36
N CYS A 285 -8.17 -0.46 8.79
CA CYS A 285 -7.53 -0.06 10.04
C CYS A 285 -7.20 1.45 10.05
N SER A 286 -6.74 1.99 8.92
CA SER A 286 -6.43 3.42 8.78
C SER A 286 -7.66 4.31 8.93
N VAL A 287 -8.85 3.85 8.53
CA VAL A 287 -10.11 4.56 8.78
C VAL A 287 -10.42 4.61 10.28
N VAL A 288 -10.30 3.46 10.95
CA VAL A 288 -10.63 3.34 12.38
C VAL A 288 -9.68 4.17 13.25
N PHE A 289 -8.38 4.14 12.95
CA PHE A 289 -7.34 4.80 13.75
C PHE A 289 -6.98 6.21 13.24
N GLY A 290 -7.37 6.58 12.00
CA GLY A 290 -6.93 7.81 11.33
C GLY A 290 -7.14 9.08 12.13
N GLY A 291 -8.28 9.22 12.80
CA GLY A 291 -8.57 10.39 13.65
C GLY A 291 -7.66 10.53 14.88
N ARG A 292 -6.97 9.44 15.28
CA ARG A 292 -6.04 9.43 16.41
C ARG A 292 -4.59 9.55 15.97
N LEU A 293 -4.24 8.90 14.86
CA LEU A 293 -2.88 8.90 14.30
C LEU A 293 -2.53 10.18 13.54
N LEU A 294 -3.53 10.83 12.91
CA LEU A 294 -3.34 12.01 12.07
C LEU A 294 -3.64 13.32 12.81
N ARG A 295 -3.86 13.31 14.13
CA ARG A 295 -3.97 14.55 14.89
C ARG A 295 -2.67 15.33 14.75
N PRO A 296 -2.71 16.62 14.31
CA PRO A 296 -1.51 17.44 14.32
C PRO A 296 -0.93 17.44 15.75
N THR A 297 0.36 17.21 15.86
CA THR A 297 1.06 17.37 17.14
C THR A 297 0.79 18.79 17.64
N ALA A 298 0.59 18.95 18.93
CA ALA A 298 0.17 20.19 19.60
C ALA A 298 0.91 21.48 19.16
N GLY A 299 2.11 21.35 18.58
CA GLY A 299 2.88 22.46 18.01
C GLY A 299 2.28 23.12 16.78
N VAL A 300 1.54 22.38 15.93
CA VAL A 300 0.88 22.94 14.73
C VAL A 300 -0.39 23.66 15.15
N ASP A 301 -1.11 23.14 16.15
CA ASP A 301 -2.31 23.79 16.69
C ASP A 301 -1.98 25.10 17.42
N VAL A 302 -0.84 25.16 18.14
CA VAL A 302 -0.34 26.38 18.79
C VAL A 302 0.06 27.40 17.74
N ALA A 303 0.82 27.02 16.69
CA ALA A 303 1.22 27.92 15.62
C ALA A 303 0.00 28.43 14.79
N ALA A 304 -0.98 27.57 14.55
CA ALA A 304 -2.23 27.95 13.87
C ALA A 304 -3.09 28.85 14.77
N ALA A 305 -3.13 28.60 16.07
CA ALA A 305 -3.82 29.44 17.05
C ALA A 305 -3.15 30.80 17.22
N GLU A 306 -1.81 30.85 17.24
CA GLU A 306 -1.05 32.11 17.25
C GLU A 306 -1.22 32.91 15.97
N ALA A 307 -1.18 32.27 14.79
CA ALA A 307 -1.44 32.91 13.51
C ALA A 307 -2.88 33.46 13.40
N ALA A 308 -3.85 32.80 14.02
CA ALA A 308 -5.26 33.22 14.04
C ALA A 308 -5.57 34.28 15.14
N ALA A 309 -4.72 34.45 16.12
CA ALA A 309 -4.93 35.37 17.25
C ALA A 309 -5.04 36.85 16.82
N PRO A 310 -4.23 37.40 15.87
CA PRO A 310 -4.39 38.77 15.39
C PRO A 310 -5.74 39.01 14.72
N LEU A 311 -6.20 38.05 13.90
CA LEU A 311 -7.47 38.15 13.17
C LEU A 311 -8.68 38.09 14.11
N ARG A 312 -8.60 37.32 15.20
CA ARG A 312 -9.66 37.27 16.23
C ARG A 312 -9.72 38.55 17.06
N ARG A 313 -8.59 39.23 17.31
CA ARG A 313 -8.55 40.53 17.98
C ARG A 313 -9.17 41.64 17.15
N LEU A 314 -8.90 41.68 15.84
CA LEU A 314 -9.51 42.63 14.90
C LEU A 314 -11.03 42.41 14.75
N ARG A 315 -11.50 41.18 14.90
CA ARG A 315 -12.93 40.84 14.81
C ARG A 315 -13.71 41.16 16.10
N ARG A 316 -13.03 41.21 17.28
CA ARG A 316 -13.64 41.55 18.56
C ARG A 316 -13.68 43.04 18.85
N ASP A 317 -12.87 43.85 18.14
CA ASP A 317 -12.85 45.30 18.32
C ASP A 317 -12.87 45.99 16.95
N PRO A 318 -14.05 46.09 16.33
CA PRO A 318 -14.20 46.74 15.02
C PRO A 318 -13.90 48.27 15.05
N GLN A 319 -13.86 48.86 16.25
CA GLN A 319 -13.63 50.30 16.39
C GLN A 319 -12.15 50.67 16.28
N ARG A 320 -11.22 49.74 16.57
CA ARG A 320 -9.77 49.95 16.40
C ARG A 320 -9.29 49.84 14.95
N ALA A 321 -10.14 49.36 14.01
CA ALA A 321 -9.83 49.26 12.59
C ALA A 321 -10.17 50.52 11.77
N ARG A 322 -10.71 51.56 12.38
CA ARG A 322 -10.94 52.82 11.70
C ARG A 322 -9.69 53.70 11.82
N PRO A 323 -8.94 54.00 10.74
CA PRO A 323 -7.95 55.06 10.74
C PRO A 323 -8.69 56.36 11.03
N GLU A 324 -8.25 57.09 12.09
CA GLU A 324 -8.72 58.44 12.33
C GLU A 324 -8.37 59.32 11.11
N LEU A 325 -9.37 59.54 10.23
CA LEU A 325 -9.32 60.56 9.23
C LEU A 325 -9.38 61.93 10.00
N ARG A 326 -8.20 62.38 10.45
CA ARG A 326 -8.02 63.77 10.89
C ARG A 326 -8.25 64.68 9.71
N ALA A 327 -9.39 65.35 9.68
CA ALA A 327 -9.63 66.48 8.78
C ALA A 327 -8.56 67.57 9.02
N PRO A 328 -7.99 68.16 7.98
CA PRO A 328 -7.08 69.29 8.15
C PRO A 328 -7.85 70.47 8.73
N ARG A 329 -7.43 70.97 9.89
CA ARG A 329 -7.92 72.26 10.44
C ARG A 329 -7.53 73.35 9.48
N GLY A 330 -8.54 73.98 8.88
CA GLY A 330 -8.36 75.20 8.06
C GLY A 330 -7.76 76.34 8.92
N SER A 331 -6.65 76.86 8.47
CA SER A 331 -6.10 78.11 8.93
C SER A 331 -6.89 79.26 8.34
N HIS A 332 -7.75 79.92 9.12
CA HIS A 332 -8.15 81.30 8.87
C HIS A 332 -7.10 82.18 9.55
N ARG A 333 -6.32 82.86 8.72
CA ARG A 333 -5.93 84.26 8.59
C ARG A 333 -4.63 84.38 7.86
#